data_efe6f8cac24b81833715f970d8abbbe5
#
_entry.id   efe6f8cac24b81833715f970d8abbbe5
#
_cell.length_a   1.000
_cell.length_b   1.000
_cell.length_c   1.000
_cell.angle_alpha   90.00
_cell.angle_beta   90.00
_cell.angle_gamma   90.00
#
_symmetry.space_group_name_H-M   'P 1'
#
loop_
_entity.id
_entity.type
_entity.pdbx_description
1 polymer ?
#
loop_
_entity_poly.entity_id
_entity_poly.type
_entity_poly.pdbx_seq_one_letter_code
_entity_poly.pdbx_strand_id
1 'polypeptide(L)'
;MLQPTEIERLLVVMAHPDDVDFGSAGTVATLTGAGVKVTYCLVTDGNAGGSDRTVSRADVAALRREEQTAAASVVGVTDLVFLGHPDGRVVADLVLRCDISRVIRQVRPQVVMCQSPERNLDRIFASHPDHLAAGNAAVSAVYPDSRNPFAFPELLEEGLEPWEVNEIWLSAHPVSSDFVDVTEHIDRKFQALRCHVSQLPDPDGMEQRFRTFMSANAVTAGFDEGTFVEGFRVVQAS
;
A
#
# COMPACT_ATOMS: atom_id res chain seq x y z
N MET A 1 1.29 -17.03 -4.13
CA MET A 1 0.52 -16.10 -3.25
C MET A 1 -0.15 -16.90 -2.15
N LEU A 2 0.07 -16.52 -0.89
CA LEU A 2 -0.63 -17.10 0.27
C LEU A 2 -2.14 -16.87 0.16
N GLN A 3 -2.93 -17.85 0.64
CA GLN A 3 -4.38 -17.72 0.72
C GLN A 3 -4.79 -16.92 1.96
N PRO A 4 -5.98 -16.29 1.97
CA PRO A 4 -6.43 -15.51 3.13
C PRO A 4 -6.41 -16.28 4.46
N THR A 5 -6.63 -17.60 4.43
CA THR A 5 -6.58 -18.48 5.61
C THR A 5 -5.18 -18.71 6.16
N GLU A 6 -4.14 -18.37 5.40
CA GLU A 6 -2.72 -18.49 5.78
C GLU A 6 -2.14 -17.17 6.28
N ILE A 7 -2.93 -16.09 6.21
CA ILE A 7 -2.52 -14.73 6.60
C ILE A 7 -3.30 -14.31 7.85
N GLU A 8 -2.61 -14.12 8.95
CA GLU A 8 -3.21 -13.53 10.16
C GLU A 8 -3.09 -12.00 10.14
N ARG A 9 -1.92 -11.50 9.71
CA ARG A 9 -1.58 -10.08 9.66
C ARG A 9 -0.94 -9.70 8.34
N LEU A 10 -1.37 -8.60 7.78
CA LEU A 10 -0.81 -7.97 6.59
C LEU A 10 -0.41 -6.54 6.92
N LEU A 11 0.80 -6.14 6.49
CA LEU A 11 1.26 -4.76 6.53
C LEU A 11 1.26 -4.19 5.12
N VAL A 12 0.59 -3.05 4.93
CA VAL A 12 0.61 -2.30 3.67
C VAL A 12 1.52 -1.09 3.84
N VAL A 13 2.58 -0.99 3.04
CA VAL A 13 3.52 0.13 3.04
C VAL A 13 3.37 0.91 1.75
N MET A 14 2.89 2.16 1.83
CA MET A 14 2.66 3.03 0.67
C MET A 14 3.30 4.40 0.88
N ALA A 15 3.62 5.07 -0.22
CA ALA A 15 4.28 6.39 -0.18
C ALA A 15 3.35 7.48 0.35
N HIS A 16 2.11 7.55 -0.17
CA HIS A 16 1.17 8.63 0.13
C HIS A 16 -0.21 8.10 0.58
N PRO A 17 -0.99 8.91 1.28
CA PRO A 17 -2.44 8.70 1.38
C PRO A 17 -3.06 8.59 -0.02
N ASP A 18 -4.02 7.69 -0.21
CA ASP A 18 -4.70 7.27 -1.43
C ASP A 18 -4.03 6.16 -2.25
N ASP A 19 -2.74 5.97 -2.21
CA ASP A 19 -2.02 4.98 -3.00
C ASP A 19 -2.58 3.55 -2.85
N VAL A 20 -2.87 3.15 -1.59
CA VAL A 20 -3.46 1.83 -1.32
C VAL A 20 -4.85 1.71 -1.92
N ASP A 21 -5.62 2.80 -1.90
CA ASP A 21 -7.00 2.79 -2.34
C ASP A 21 -7.09 2.71 -3.86
N PHE A 22 -6.20 3.36 -4.58
CA PHE A 22 -6.03 3.17 -6.02
C PHE A 22 -5.53 1.77 -6.39
N GLY A 23 -4.52 1.27 -5.68
CA GLY A 23 -3.81 0.04 -6.04
C GLY A 23 -4.46 -1.24 -5.56
N SER A 24 -5.00 -1.27 -4.32
CA SER A 24 -5.16 -2.53 -3.59
C SER A 24 -6.35 -2.58 -2.63
N ALA A 25 -7.22 -1.55 -2.59
CA ALA A 25 -8.31 -1.49 -1.61
C ALA A 25 -9.33 -2.63 -1.76
N GLY A 26 -9.53 -3.14 -2.96
CA GLY A 26 -10.37 -4.31 -3.19
C GLY A 26 -9.79 -5.56 -2.53
N THR A 27 -8.49 -5.77 -2.69
CA THR A 27 -7.74 -6.86 -2.02
C THR A 27 -7.77 -6.71 -0.50
N VAL A 28 -7.55 -5.49 0.01
CA VAL A 28 -7.65 -5.23 1.44
C VAL A 28 -9.04 -5.54 1.96
N ALA A 29 -10.11 -5.10 1.26
CA ALA A 29 -11.49 -5.40 1.65
C ALA A 29 -11.80 -6.91 1.64
N THR A 30 -11.24 -7.65 0.69
CA THR A 30 -11.35 -9.12 0.61
C THR A 30 -10.66 -9.77 1.83
N LEU A 31 -9.44 -9.35 2.15
CA LEU A 31 -8.67 -9.90 3.26
C LEU A 31 -9.28 -9.56 4.63
N THR A 32 -9.69 -8.31 4.85
CA THR A 32 -10.37 -7.92 6.11
C THR A 32 -11.71 -8.63 6.27
N GLY A 33 -12.46 -8.83 5.17
CA GLY A 33 -13.68 -9.64 5.14
C GLY A 33 -13.44 -11.10 5.53
N ALA A 34 -12.27 -11.65 5.23
CA ALA A 34 -11.83 -12.98 5.65
C ALA A 34 -11.22 -13.02 7.08
N GLY A 35 -11.15 -11.89 7.78
CA GLY A 35 -10.66 -11.82 9.17
C GLY A 35 -9.17 -11.50 9.31
N VAL A 36 -8.47 -11.18 8.21
CA VAL A 36 -7.07 -10.75 8.26
C VAL A 36 -6.96 -9.37 8.92
N LYS A 37 -6.05 -9.21 9.87
CA LYS A 37 -5.73 -7.92 10.46
C LYS A 37 -4.78 -7.16 9.54
N VAL A 38 -5.22 -6.00 9.06
CA VAL A 38 -4.44 -5.18 8.14
C VAL A 38 -4.01 -3.89 8.84
N THR A 39 -2.72 -3.56 8.74
CA THR A 39 -2.15 -2.28 9.20
C THR A 39 -1.62 -1.51 7.99
N TYR A 40 -1.92 -0.21 7.93
CA TYR A 40 -1.36 0.70 6.94
C TYR A 40 -0.14 1.43 7.50
N CYS A 41 0.93 1.50 6.73
CA CYS A 41 2.12 2.31 6.98
C CYS A 41 2.30 3.28 5.81
N LEU A 42 1.96 4.54 6.04
CA LEU A 42 2.08 5.62 5.06
C LEU A 42 3.43 6.32 5.30
N VAL A 43 4.30 6.31 4.29
CA VAL A 43 5.64 6.91 4.42
C VAL A 43 5.55 8.42 4.58
N THR A 44 4.64 9.08 3.86
CA THR A 44 4.41 10.53 3.93
C THR A 44 2.96 10.85 4.33
N ASP A 45 2.72 12.10 4.65
CA ASP A 45 1.36 12.65 4.87
C ASP A 45 0.74 13.21 3.58
N GLY A 46 1.40 13.08 2.44
CA GLY A 46 0.91 13.58 1.16
C GLY A 46 0.80 15.12 1.09
N ASN A 47 1.60 15.84 1.86
CA ASN A 47 1.47 17.30 2.03
C ASN A 47 2.03 18.14 0.87
N ALA A 48 2.47 17.51 -0.22
CA ALA A 48 2.80 18.18 -1.49
C ALA A 48 1.72 17.94 -2.57
N GLY A 49 0.65 17.20 -2.24
CA GLY A 49 -0.49 17.01 -3.13
C GLY A 49 -1.41 18.22 -3.18
N GLY A 50 -2.13 18.38 -4.33
CA GLY A 50 -3.05 19.47 -4.55
C GLY A 50 -2.45 20.63 -5.32
N SER A 51 -3.30 21.58 -5.72
CA SER A 51 -2.94 22.75 -6.56
C SER A 51 -3.19 24.11 -5.88
N ASP A 52 -3.91 24.13 -4.77
CA ASP A 52 -4.23 25.37 -4.05
C ASP A 52 -3.05 25.80 -3.16
N ARG A 53 -2.34 26.83 -3.60
CA ARG A 53 -1.19 27.42 -2.90
C ARG A 53 -1.55 28.25 -1.68
N THR A 54 -2.83 28.47 -1.41
CA THR A 54 -3.29 29.23 -0.23
C THR A 54 -3.43 28.36 1.00
N VAL A 55 -3.52 27.04 0.81
CA VAL A 55 -3.57 26.05 1.90
C VAL A 55 -2.16 25.71 2.37
N SER A 56 -1.93 25.72 3.69
CA SER A 56 -0.62 25.36 4.23
C SER A 56 -0.35 23.86 4.05
N ARG A 57 0.94 23.48 3.93
CA ARG A 57 1.30 22.06 3.87
C ARG A 57 0.86 21.26 5.11
N ALA A 58 0.81 21.93 6.26
CA ALA A 58 0.35 21.28 7.50
C ALA A 58 -1.16 20.98 7.44
N ASP A 59 -1.96 21.89 6.89
CA ASP A 59 -3.41 21.68 6.72
C ASP A 59 -3.69 20.62 5.67
N VAL A 60 -2.90 20.57 4.58
CA VAL A 60 -3.00 19.48 3.59
C VAL A 60 -2.68 18.14 4.24
N ALA A 61 -1.62 18.05 5.06
CA ALA A 61 -1.28 16.82 5.78
C ALA A 61 -2.42 16.36 6.70
N ALA A 62 -2.98 17.28 7.48
CA ALA A 62 -4.08 16.97 8.38
C ALA A 62 -5.30 16.45 7.63
N LEU A 63 -5.72 17.15 6.57
CA LEU A 63 -6.84 16.75 5.72
C LEU A 63 -6.62 15.35 5.10
N ARG A 64 -5.45 15.11 4.50
CA ARG A 64 -5.17 13.82 3.85
C ARG A 64 -5.05 12.66 4.83
N ARG A 65 -4.61 12.89 6.08
CA ARG A 65 -4.68 11.89 7.15
C ARG A 65 -6.12 11.53 7.52
N GLU A 66 -7.01 12.52 7.62
CA GLU A 66 -8.43 12.30 7.88
C GLU A 66 -9.09 11.52 6.73
N GLU A 67 -8.85 11.91 5.48
CA GLU A 67 -9.34 11.22 4.28
C GLU A 67 -8.87 9.76 4.23
N GLN A 68 -7.57 9.50 4.47
CA GLN A 68 -7.02 8.14 4.50
C GLN A 68 -7.60 7.31 5.64
N THR A 69 -7.81 7.91 6.81
CA THR A 69 -8.42 7.21 7.95
C THR A 69 -9.87 6.82 7.64
N ALA A 70 -10.62 7.71 7.00
CA ALA A 70 -11.98 7.42 6.55
C ALA A 70 -11.99 6.31 5.47
N ALA A 71 -11.11 6.38 4.48
CA ALA A 71 -10.97 5.37 3.43
C ALA A 71 -10.61 3.99 4.00
N ALA A 72 -9.65 3.93 4.90
CA ALA A 72 -9.24 2.71 5.58
C ALA A 72 -10.41 2.05 6.33
N SER A 73 -11.21 2.84 7.04
CA SER A 73 -12.41 2.35 7.75
C SER A 73 -13.42 1.69 6.82
N VAL A 74 -13.60 2.21 5.60
CA VAL A 74 -14.49 1.61 4.59
C VAL A 74 -14.08 0.18 4.25
N VAL A 75 -12.78 -0.09 4.17
CA VAL A 75 -12.25 -1.42 3.85
C VAL A 75 -11.92 -2.26 5.08
N GLY A 76 -12.30 -1.81 6.29
CA GLY A 76 -12.17 -2.57 7.53
C GLY A 76 -10.81 -2.46 8.19
N VAL A 77 -10.01 -1.44 7.87
CA VAL A 77 -8.71 -1.16 8.49
C VAL A 77 -8.86 -0.05 9.52
N THR A 78 -8.32 -0.26 10.72
CA THR A 78 -8.34 0.69 11.83
C THR A 78 -6.96 1.10 12.31
N ASP A 79 -5.94 0.34 11.95
CA ASP A 79 -4.56 0.57 12.36
C ASP A 79 -3.78 1.26 11.26
N LEU A 80 -3.46 2.56 11.47
CA LEU A 80 -2.68 3.37 10.54
C LEU A 80 -1.46 3.97 11.25
N VAL A 81 -0.31 3.84 10.61
CA VAL A 81 0.97 4.45 11.01
C VAL A 81 1.37 5.44 9.93
N PHE A 82 1.60 6.70 10.30
CA PHE A 82 2.15 7.71 9.41
C PHE A 82 3.58 8.02 9.85
N LEU A 83 4.56 7.75 8.99
CA LEU A 83 5.98 7.95 9.32
C LEU A 83 6.40 9.42 9.24
N GLY A 84 5.67 10.24 8.47
CA GLY A 84 5.90 11.69 8.40
C GLY A 84 7.13 12.10 7.59
N HIS A 85 7.64 11.25 6.72
CA HIS A 85 8.71 11.63 5.80
C HIS A 85 8.23 12.71 4.83
N PRO A 86 9.12 13.61 4.36
CA PRO A 86 8.75 14.72 3.47
C PRO A 86 8.23 14.23 2.12
N ASP A 87 6.96 14.55 1.80
CA ASP A 87 6.32 14.25 0.52
C ASP A 87 7.05 14.94 -0.65
N GLY A 88 7.28 14.19 -1.73
CA GLY A 88 8.06 14.61 -2.90
C GLY A 88 9.58 14.48 -2.70
N ARG A 89 10.04 13.94 -1.58
CA ARG A 89 11.47 13.85 -1.21
C ARG A 89 11.85 12.54 -0.54
N VAL A 90 11.07 11.51 -0.71
CA VAL A 90 11.35 10.20 -0.11
C VAL A 90 12.61 9.60 -0.71
N VAL A 91 13.51 9.13 0.15
CA VAL A 91 14.73 8.43 -0.22
C VAL A 91 14.77 7.11 0.55
N ALA A 92 15.12 6.02 -0.13
CA ALA A 92 15.27 4.70 0.49
C ALA A 92 16.59 4.62 1.30
N ASP A 93 16.74 5.49 2.28
CA ASP A 93 17.89 5.56 3.16
C ASP A 93 17.76 4.67 4.41
N LEU A 94 18.76 4.67 5.26
CA LEU A 94 18.76 3.87 6.49
C LEU A 94 17.68 4.31 7.49
N VAL A 95 17.28 5.58 7.49
CA VAL A 95 16.25 6.11 8.40
C VAL A 95 14.90 5.51 8.03
N LEU A 96 14.50 5.64 6.76
CA LEU A 96 13.24 5.07 6.28
C LEU A 96 13.21 3.54 6.42
N ARG A 97 14.32 2.85 6.12
CA ARG A 97 14.42 1.40 6.29
C ARG A 97 14.28 0.99 7.75
N CYS A 98 14.86 1.73 8.69
CA CYS A 98 14.70 1.51 10.12
C CYS A 98 13.25 1.70 10.56
N ASP A 99 12.61 2.78 10.13
CA ASP A 99 11.21 3.08 10.47
C ASP A 99 10.26 1.98 9.96
N ILE A 100 10.41 1.53 8.71
CA ILE A 100 9.61 0.42 8.17
C ILE A 100 9.91 -0.89 8.90
N SER A 101 11.20 -1.18 9.21
CA SER A 101 11.60 -2.38 9.97
C SER A 101 10.99 -2.39 11.37
N ARG A 102 10.91 -1.21 12.01
CA ARG A 102 10.22 -1.04 13.30
C ARG A 102 8.76 -1.44 13.19
N VAL A 103 8.05 -0.94 12.18
CA VAL A 103 6.64 -1.28 11.96
C VAL A 103 6.48 -2.78 11.65
N ILE A 104 7.35 -3.37 10.84
CA ILE A 104 7.32 -4.83 10.57
C ILE A 104 7.48 -5.62 11.87
N ARG A 105 8.44 -5.27 12.73
CA ARG A 105 8.68 -5.97 14.01
C ARG A 105 7.52 -5.77 15.01
N GLN A 106 6.84 -4.63 14.97
CA GLN A 106 5.64 -4.36 15.78
C GLN A 106 4.43 -5.17 15.30
N VAL A 107 4.13 -5.12 14.01
CA VAL A 107 2.95 -5.77 13.40
C VAL A 107 3.14 -7.27 13.27
N ARG A 108 4.36 -7.73 12.98
CA ARG A 108 4.72 -9.14 12.75
C ARG A 108 3.88 -9.78 11.65
N PRO A 109 3.84 -9.21 10.43
CA PRO A 109 2.98 -9.63 9.35
C PRO A 109 3.53 -10.86 8.63
N GLN A 110 2.66 -11.72 8.09
CA GLN A 110 3.04 -12.77 7.14
C GLN A 110 3.32 -12.18 5.76
N VAL A 111 2.61 -11.12 5.40
CA VAL A 111 2.73 -10.47 4.09
C VAL A 111 3.00 -8.97 4.27
N VAL A 112 3.96 -8.45 3.51
CA VAL A 112 4.13 -7.01 3.28
C VAL A 112 3.68 -6.69 1.87
N MET A 113 2.66 -5.84 1.74
CA MET A 113 2.22 -5.28 0.46
C MET A 113 2.84 -3.90 0.31
N CYS A 114 3.48 -3.62 -0.82
CA CYS A 114 4.07 -2.30 -1.07
C CYS A 114 4.07 -1.98 -2.57
N GLN A 115 4.39 -0.74 -2.89
CA GLN A 115 4.64 -0.33 -4.28
C GLN A 115 5.89 -1.01 -4.82
N SER A 116 5.89 -1.29 -6.13
CA SER A 116 7.05 -1.85 -6.81
C SER A 116 8.23 -0.87 -6.80
N PRO A 117 9.46 -1.34 -6.48
CA PRO A 117 10.67 -0.55 -6.70
C PRO A 117 11.07 -0.47 -8.18
N GLU A 118 10.45 -1.26 -9.05
CA GLU A 118 10.73 -1.26 -10.49
C GLU A 118 9.91 -0.21 -11.23
N ARG A 119 10.61 0.55 -12.09
CA ARG A 119 9.98 1.60 -12.89
C ARG A 119 9.14 0.99 -14.02
N ASN A 120 7.87 1.36 -14.07
CA ASN A 120 6.96 1.04 -15.15
C ASN A 120 6.87 2.21 -16.12
N LEU A 121 7.56 2.12 -17.27
CA LEU A 121 7.59 3.19 -18.27
C LEU A 121 6.32 3.26 -19.11
N ASP A 122 5.55 2.19 -19.20
CA ASP A 122 4.26 2.16 -19.90
C ASP A 122 3.15 2.87 -19.07
N ARG A 123 3.38 2.99 -17.75
CA ARG A 123 2.48 3.64 -16.80
C ARG A 123 3.28 4.53 -15.85
N ILE A 124 3.85 5.60 -16.37
CA ILE A 124 4.83 6.45 -15.66
C ILE A 124 4.29 7.01 -14.33
N PHE A 125 3.00 7.33 -14.23
CA PHE A 125 2.37 7.82 -13.00
C PHE A 125 2.43 6.79 -11.84
N ALA A 126 2.48 5.49 -12.16
CA ALA A 126 2.69 4.44 -11.15
C ALA A 126 4.12 4.43 -10.59
N SER A 127 5.05 5.12 -11.27
CA SER A 127 6.48 5.19 -10.94
C SER A 127 6.88 6.56 -10.41
N HIS A 128 6.03 7.18 -9.59
CA HIS A 128 6.41 8.38 -8.84
C HIS A 128 7.71 8.12 -8.08
N PRO A 129 8.67 9.06 -8.01
CA PRO A 129 9.94 8.85 -7.30
C PRO A 129 9.76 8.34 -5.86
N ASP A 130 8.77 8.87 -5.13
CA ASP A 130 8.46 8.43 -3.77
C ASP A 130 7.92 7.00 -3.74
N HIS A 131 7.12 6.56 -4.75
CA HIS A 131 6.65 5.16 -4.85
C HIS A 131 7.82 4.20 -4.99
N LEU A 132 8.78 4.52 -5.88
CA LEU A 132 9.97 3.71 -6.09
C LEU A 132 10.84 3.65 -4.83
N ALA A 133 10.99 4.78 -4.14
CA ALA A 133 11.78 4.88 -2.92
C ALA A 133 11.11 4.13 -1.76
N ALA A 134 9.81 4.31 -1.54
CA ALA A 134 9.04 3.60 -0.53
C ALA A 134 9.06 2.07 -0.77
N GLY A 135 8.85 1.64 -2.03
CA GLY A 135 8.93 0.23 -2.41
C GLY A 135 10.32 -0.37 -2.17
N ASN A 136 11.38 0.36 -2.56
CA ASN A 136 12.76 -0.08 -2.32
C ASN A 136 13.08 -0.21 -0.81
N ALA A 137 12.67 0.78 -0.02
CA ALA A 137 12.85 0.74 1.43
C ALA A 137 12.06 -0.40 2.06
N ALA A 138 10.81 -0.65 1.63
CA ALA A 138 9.98 -1.73 2.14
C ALA A 138 10.58 -3.11 1.82
N VAL A 139 11.03 -3.35 0.59
CA VAL A 139 11.70 -4.60 0.20
C VAL A 139 12.97 -4.81 1.02
N SER A 140 13.79 -3.76 1.20
CA SER A 140 15.01 -3.82 2.02
C SER A 140 14.68 -4.05 3.51
N ALA A 141 13.62 -3.46 4.01
CA ALA A 141 13.15 -3.66 5.37
C ALA A 141 12.69 -5.10 5.61
N VAL A 142 12.02 -5.73 4.63
CA VAL A 142 11.66 -7.16 4.70
C VAL A 142 12.91 -8.04 4.66
N TYR A 143 13.83 -7.76 3.72
CA TYR A 143 15.07 -8.50 3.58
C TYR A 143 16.24 -7.57 3.25
N PRO A 144 17.25 -7.53 4.14
CA PRO A 144 17.45 -8.41 5.31
C PRO A 144 17.01 -7.80 6.66
N ASP A 145 16.54 -6.55 6.72
CA ASP A 145 16.61 -5.72 7.92
C ASP A 145 15.74 -6.22 9.09
N SER A 146 14.45 -6.47 8.87
CA SER A 146 13.53 -6.85 9.95
C SER A 146 13.83 -8.22 10.57
N ARG A 147 14.45 -9.11 9.80
CA ARG A 147 14.79 -10.47 10.24
C ARG A 147 16.17 -10.59 10.87
N ASN A 148 17.05 -9.61 10.65
CA ASN A 148 18.41 -9.65 11.13
C ASN A 148 18.54 -8.94 12.50
N PRO A 149 18.92 -9.66 13.58
CA PRO A 149 19.06 -9.06 14.91
C PRO A 149 20.19 -8.02 15.00
N PHE A 150 21.11 -8.00 14.04
CA PHE A 150 22.22 -7.03 14.00
C PHE A 150 21.90 -5.79 13.15
N ALA A 151 20.78 -5.81 12.40
CA ALA A 151 20.30 -4.62 11.72
C ALA A 151 19.47 -3.79 12.71
N PHE A 152 19.80 -2.49 12.78
CA PHE A 152 19.11 -1.54 13.67
C PHE A 152 19.03 -2.04 15.12
N PRO A 153 20.18 -2.15 15.83
CA PRO A 153 20.23 -2.68 17.20
C PRO A 153 19.36 -1.88 18.18
N GLU A 154 19.08 -0.62 17.90
CA GLU A 154 18.15 0.22 18.65
C GLU A 154 16.74 -0.37 18.73
N LEU A 155 16.31 -1.12 17.73
CA LEU A 155 15.01 -1.79 17.75
C LEU A 155 14.94 -2.91 18.80
N LEU A 156 16.06 -3.59 19.07
CA LEU A 156 16.15 -4.57 20.16
C LEU A 156 16.09 -3.87 21.51
N GLU A 157 16.72 -2.70 21.66
CA GLU A 157 16.65 -1.88 22.87
C GLU A 157 15.20 -1.39 23.14
N GLU A 158 14.41 -1.20 22.08
CA GLU A 158 12.97 -0.92 22.14
C GLU A 158 12.13 -2.18 22.45
N GLY A 159 12.72 -3.37 22.57
CA GLY A 159 12.04 -4.65 22.80
C GLY A 159 11.41 -5.25 21.54
N LEU A 160 11.81 -4.80 20.36
CA LEU A 160 11.27 -5.25 19.07
C LEU A 160 12.16 -6.36 18.50
N GLU A 161 11.76 -7.60 18.75
CA GLU A 161 12.45 -8.78 18.25
C GLU A 161 12.36 -8.91 16.73
N PRO A 162 13.39 -9.51 16.08
CA PRO A 162 13.38 -9.75 14.65
C PRO A 162 12.13 -10.50 14.18
N TRP A 163 11.69 -10.18 12.98
CA TRP A 163 10.54 -10.81 12.36
C TRP A 163 10.83 -11.20 10.93
N GLU A 164 10.40 -12.39 10.53
CA GLU A 164 10.52 -12.93 9.18
C GLU A 164 9.16 -12.86 8.46
N VAL A 165 9.12 -12.13 7.37
CA VAL A 165 7.96 -12.00 6.49
C VAL A 165 8.00 -13.14 5.47
N ASN A 166 6.86 -13.74 5.15
CA ASN A 166 6.80 -14.84 4.19
C ASN A 166 6.79 -14.34 2.74
N GLU A 167 5.95 -13.37 2.44
CA GLU A 167 5.79 -12.86 1.07
C GLU A 167 5.79 -11.33 1.01
N ILE A 168 6.29 -10.80 -0.12
CA ILE A 168 6.12 -9.39 -0.51
C ILE A 168 5.17 -9.35 -1.70
N TRP A 169 4.10 -8.58 -1.60
CA TRP A 169 3.17 -8.32 -2.71
C TRP A 169 3.43 -6.95 -3.29
N LEU A 170 4.03 -6.90 -4.47
CA LEU A 170 4.38 -5.66 -5.16
C LEU A 170 3.20 -5.20 -6.02
N SER A 171 2.58 -4.09 -5.64
CA SER A 171 1.56 -3.41 -6.45
C SER A 171 2.22 -2.53 -7.52
N ALA A 172 1.49 -2.22 -8.58
CA ALA A 172 1.94 -1.36 -9.69
C ALA A 172 3.24 -1.84 -10.38
N HIS A 173 3.62 -3.10 -10.21
CA HIS A 173 4.77 -3.71 -10.88
C HIS A 173 4.55 -3.75 -12.41
N PRO A 174 5.61 -3.60 -13.24
CA PRO A 174 5.49 -3.70 -14.71
C PRO A 174 4.85 -5.01 -15.17
N VAL A 175 5.11 -6.10 -14.45
CA VAL A 175 4.55 -7.43 -14.75
C VAL A 175 3.85 -7.96 -13.49
N SER A 176 2.53 -8.07 -13.54
CA SER A 176 1.77 -8.80 -12.52
C SER A 176 1.73 -10.28 -12.87
N SER A 177 1.99 -11.13 -11.88
CA SER A 177 1.96 -12.61 -12.02
C SER A 177 0.84 -13.25 -11.20
N ASP A 178 0.33 -12.53 -10.22
CA ASP A 178 -0.66 -13.00 -9.28
C ASP A 178 -1.82 -12.00 -9.21
N PHE A 179 -3.05 -12.50 -9.12
CA PHE A 179 -4.24 -11.67 -9.20
C PHE A 179 -5.21 -12.06 -8.08
N VAL A 180 -5.82 -11.05 -7.47
CA VAL A 180 -6.89 -11.23 -6.49
C VAL A 180 -8.21 -10.80 -7.15
N ASP A 181 -9.20 -11.69 -7.14
CA ASP A 181 -10.57 -11.35 -7.51
C ASP A 181 -11.18 -10.49 -6.40
N VAL A 182 -11.58 -9.28 -6.78
CA VAL A 182 -12.16 -8.28 -5.87
C VAL A 182 -13.60 -7.93 -6.24
N THR A 183 -14.22 -8.74 -7.08
CA THR A 183 -15.56 -8.47 -7.65
C THR A 183 -16.59 -8.23 -6.55
N GLU A 184 -16.59 -9.03 -5.49
CA GLU A 184 -17.52 -8.87 -4.37
C GLU A 184 -17.27 -7.60 -3.54
N HIS A 185 -16.07 -7.03 -3.63
CA HIS A 185 -15.65 -5.87 -2.84
C HIS A 185 -15.36 -4.62 -3.67
N ILE A 186 -15.64 -4.66 -4.97
CA ILE A 186 -15.34 -3.55 -5.89
C ILE A 186 -16.01 -2.24 -5.47
N ASP A 187 -17.23 -2.30 -4.95
CA ASP A 187 -17.94 -1.10 -4.50
C ASP A 187 -17.31 -0.50 -3.23
N ARG A 188 -16.79 -1.35 -2.33
CA ARG A 188 -16.04 -0.88 -1.14
C ARG A 188 -14.76 -0.16 -1.55
N LYS A 189 -14.04 -0.67 -2.57
CA LYS A 189 -12.87 0.00 -3.13
C LYS A 189 -13.22 1.43 -3.58
N PHE A 190 -14.28 1.60 -4.35
CA PHE A 190 -14.67 2.92 -4.85
C PHE A 190 -15.24 3.82 -3.76
N GLN A 191 -15.91 3.27 -2.75
CA GLN A 191 -16.31 4.04 -1.56
C GLN A 191 -15.08 4.55 -0.79
N ALA A 192 -14.03 3.75 -0.62
CA ALA A 192 -12.78 4.19 0.00
C ALA A 192 -12.12 5.29 -0.83
N LEU A 193 -11.99 5.12 -2.15
CA LEU A 193 -11.43 6.14 -3.03
C LEU A 193 -12.19 7.48 -2.95
N ARG A 194 -13.52 7.44 -2.84
CA ARG A 194 -14.36 8.65 -2.70
C ARG A 194 -14.14 9.42 -1.40
N CYS A 195 -13.48 8.82 -0.40
CA CYS A 195 -13.08 9.53 0.82
C CYS A 195 -11.96 10.55 0.56
N HIS A 196 -11.17 10.39 -0.51
CA HIS A 196 -10.07 11.30 -0.88
C HIS A 196 -10.58 12.50 -1.69
N VAL A 197 -11.50 13.25 -1.12
CA VAL A 197 -12.19 14.35 -1.81
C VAL A 197 -11.21 15.43 -2.32
N SER A 198 -10.15 15.71 -1.56
CA SER A 198 -9.14 16.70 -1.94
C SER A 198 -8.31 16.30 -3.17
N GLN A 199 -8.28 15.00 -3.50
CA GLN A 199 -7.45 14.43 -4.57
C GLN A 199 -8.27 13.98 -5.80
N LEU A 200 -9.60 13.90 -5.67
CA LEU A 200 -10.49 13.35 -6.70
C LEU A 200 -11.49 14.38 -7.24
N PRO A 201 -11.10 15.18 -8.25
CA PRO A 201 -12.01 16.17 -8.84
C PRO A 201 -13.16 15.55 -9.66
N ASP A 202 -12.99 14.32 -10.16
CA ASP A 202 -13.97 13.58 -10.98
C ASP A 202 -14.08 12.13 -10.48
N PRO A 203 -14.77 11.87 -9.35
CA PRO A 203 -14.84 10.52 -8.78
C PRO A 203 -15.62 9.55 -9.66
N ASP A 204 -16.66 9.98 -10.37
CA ASP A 204 -17.49 9.09 -11.20
C ASP A 204 -16.76 8.69 -12.47
N GLY A 205 -16.14 9.62 -13.15
CA GLY A 205 -15.32 9.31 -14.33
C GLY A 205 -14.08 8.48 -13.97
N MET A 206 -13.48 8.71 -12.79
CA MET A 206 -12.40 7.87 -12.28
C MET A 206 -12.89 6.44 -12.08
N GLU A 207 -14.00 6.23 -11.37
CA GLU A 207 -14.57 4.89 -11.13
C GLU A 207 -14.83 4.15 -12.43
N GLN A 208 -15.46 4.81 -13.42
CA GLN A 208 -15.75 4.19 -14.71
C GLN A 208 -14.46 3.72 -15.43
N ARG A 209 -13.42 4.56 -15.44
CA ARG A 209 -12.11 4.21 -16.04
C ARG A 209 -11.47 3.03 -15.34
N PHE A 210 -11.50 3.01 -14.00
CA PHE A 210 -10.90 1.92 -13.22
C PHE A 210 -11.67 0.61 -13.38
N ARG A 211 -13.00 0.62 -13.36
CA ARG A 211 -13.80 -0.61 -13.61
C ARG A 211 -13.46 -1.18 -15.00
N THR A 212 -13.38 -0.34 -16.02
CA THR A 212 -13.00 -0.77 -17.38
C THR A 212 -11.59 -1.39 -17.39
N PHE A 213 -10.63 -0.74 -16.74
CA PHE A 213 -9.25 -1.21 -16.66
C PHE A 213 -9.14 -2.55 -15.89
N MET A 214 -9.80 -2.66 -14.74
CA MET A 214 -9.74 -3.85 -13.89
C MET A 214 -10.41 -5.06 -14.57
N SER A 215 -11.53 -4.84 -15.28
CA SER A 215 -12.19 -5.90 -16.06
C SER A 215 -11.34 -6.34 -17.25
N ALA A 216 -10.69 -5.42 -17.97
CA ALA A 216 -9.78 -5.78 -19.05
C ALA A 216 -8.56 -6.58 -18.55
N ASN A 217 -8.02 -6.22 -17.39
CA ASN A 217 -6.96 -6.99 -16.75
C ASN A 217 -7.42 -8.39 -16.34
N ALA A 218 -8.65 -8.55 -15.84
CA ALA A 218 -9.21 -9.84 -15.47
C ALA A 218 -9.27 -10.78 -16.67
N VAL A 219 -9.79 -10.32 -17.80
CA VAL A 219 -9.83 -11.11 -19.05
C VAL A 219 -8.43 -11.49 -19.51
N THR A 220 -7.47 -10.54 -19.47
CA THR A 220 -6.06 -10.78 -19.84
C THR A 220 -5.40 -11.82 -18.94
N ALA A 221 -5.79 -11.85 -17.65
CA ALA A 221 -5.30 -12.81 -16.66
C ALA A 221 -6.05 -14.16 -16.69
N GLY A 222 -7.04 -14.34 -17.59
CA GLY A 222 -7.77 -15.60 -17.78
C GLY A 222 -8.99 -15.77 -16.87
N PHE A 223 -9.50 -14.68 -16.27
CA PHE A 223 -10.76 -14.67 -15.51
C PHE A 223 -11.95 -14.47 -16.43
N ASP A 224 -13.14 -14.83 -15.95
CA ASP A 224 -14.40 -14.67 -16.67
C ASP A 224 -14.75 -13.18 -16.89
N GLU A 225 -15.53 -12.90 -17.94
CA GLU A 225 -16.07 -11.56 -18.17
C GLU A 225 -16.93 -11.09 -16.99
N GLY A 226 -16.76 -9.82 -16.62
CA GLY A 226 -17.46 -9.22 -15.48
C GLY A 226 -16.70 -9.34 -14.15
N THR A 227 -15.58 -10.06 -14.14
CA THR A 227 -14.66 -10.09 -12.97
C THR A 227 -13.82 -8.82 -12.89
N PHE A 228 -13.53 -8.39 -11.67
CA PHE A 228 -12.59 -7.30 -11.39
C PHE A 228 -11.40 -7.85 -10.59
N VAL A 229 -10.19 -7.60 -11.05
CA VAL A 229 -8.98 -8.09 -10.37
C VAL A 229 -8.01 -6.97 -10.03
N GLU A 230 -7.27 -7.16 -8.94
CA GLU A 230 -6.07 -6.40 -8.60
C GLU A 230 -4.85 -7.31 -8.78
N GLY A 231 -3.84 -6.81 -9.48
CA GLY A 231 -2.67 -7.59 -9.84
C GLY A 231 -1.43 -7.22 -9.04
N PHE A 232 -0.67 -8.25 -8.67
CA PHE A 232 0.57 -8.13 -7.91
C PHE A 232 1.71 -8.93 -8.56
N ARG A 233 2.92 -8.56 -8.22
CA ARG A 233 4.09 -9.44 -8.33
C ARG A 233 4.38 -9.98 -6.94
N VAL A 234 4.18 -11.27 -6.73
CA VAL A 234 4.49 -11.91 -5.46
C VAL A 234 5.94 -12.39 -5.44
N VAL A 235 6.63 -12.08 -4.35
CA VAL A 235 8.02 -12.48 -4.11
C VAL A 235 8.06 -13.26 -2.79
N GLN A 236 8.63 -14.47 -2.82
CA GLN A 236 8.90 -15.24 -1.62
C GLN A 236 10.06 -14.60 -0.86
N ALA A 237 9.89 -14.37 0.45
CA ALA A 237 10.87 -13.70 1.30
C ALA A 237 11.44 -14.61 2.40
N SER A 238 10.83 -15.79 2.59
CA SER A 238 11.28 -16.83 3.54
C SER A 238 11.69 -18.09 2.82
#